data_3376d6583ac537f016b25d93e4b705af
#
_entry.id   3376d6583ac537f016b25d93e4b705af
#
_cell.length_a   1.000
_cell.length_b   1.000
_cell.length_c   1.000
_cell.angle_alpha   90.00
_cell.angle_beta   90.00
_cell.angle_gamma   90.00
#
_symmetry.space_group_name_H-M   'P 1'
#
loop_
_entity.id
_entity.type
_entity.pdbx_description
1 polymer ?
#
loop_
_entity_poly.entity_id
_entity_poly.type
_entity_poly.pdbx_seq_one_letter_code
_entity_poly.pdbx_strand_id
1 'polypeptide(L)'
;MKYSVGDEFPEVIFNWMDEKNEVKKAGTGELFDNKNIILIGMPGAFSPTCYKMHLPSFIKSAKKFKDLGIDEIFCVLVNDVYVAKVCGESTGATKAGIKIITDPLSILAETLDFEFTVMGTGLLRRLQRFTALIKD
;
A
#
# COMPACT_ATOMS: atom_id res chain seq x y z
N MET A 1 -6.09 -3.52 18.27
CA MET A 1 -5.09 -2.92 17.38
C MET A 1 -3.86 -2.51 18.18
N LYS A 2 -2.69 -2.85 17.67
CA LYS A 2 -1.42 -2.65 18.37
C LYS A 2 -0.89 -1.21 18.31
N TYR A 3 -1.24 -0.49 17.26
CA TYR A 3 -0.80 0.87 17.00
C TYR A 3 -1.97 1.82 16.99
N SER A 4 -1.74 3.01 17.50
CA SER A 4 -2.75 4.06 17.58
C SER A 4 -2.25 5.33 16.90
N VAL A 5 -3.18 6.25 16.60
CA VAL A 5 -2.81 7.56 16.06
C VAL A 5 -1.82 8.23 17.03
N GLY A 6 -0.74 8.74 16.49
CA GLY A 6 0.35 9.34 17.26
C GLY A 6 1.53 8.43 17.50
N ASP A 7 1.39 7.14 17.25
CA ASP A 7 2.50 6.19 17.37
C ASP A 7 3.44 6.30 16.17
N GLU A 8 4.70 5.92 16.38
CA GLU A 8 5.66 5.83 15.31
C GLU A 8 5.33 4.63 14.42
N PHE A 9 5.35 4.84 13.10
CA PHE A 9 5.08 3.77 12.15
C PHE A 9 6.23 2.75 12.17
N PRO A 10 5.94 1.43 12.19
CA PRO A 10 6.97 0.41 12.31
C PRO A 10 7.90 0.35 11.09
N GLU A 11 9.15 -0.04 11.33
CA GLU A 11 10.12 -0.25 10.26
C GLU A 11 9.86 -1.60 9.59
N VAL A 12 9.50 -1.57 8.31
CA VAL A 12 9.21 -2.76 7.51
C VAL A 12 9.87 -2.58 6.15
N ILE A 13 10.34 -3.66 5.55
CA ILE A 13 10.93 -3.62 4.21
C ILE A 13 9.87 -3.99 3.18
N PHE A 14 9.70 -3.13 2.19
CA PHE A 14 8.77 -3.34 1.08
C PHE A 14 9.53 -3.63 -0.21
N ASN A 15 8.86 -4.32 -1.13
CA ASN A 15 9.39 -4.63 -2.45
C ASN A 15 8.46 -4.05 -3.52
N TRP A 16 9.01 -3.73 -4.67
CA TRP A 16 8.22 -3.31 -5.84
C TRP A 16 9.02 -3.51 -7.10
N MET A 17 8.37 -3.37 -8.23
CA MET A 17 9.01 -3.41 -9.54
C MET A 17 8.88 -2.02 -10.17
N ASP A 18 10.00 -1.46 -10.59
CA ASP A 18 10.03 -0.12 -11.16
C ASP A 18 9.61 -0.12 -12.65
N GLU A 19 9.66 1.05 -13.28
CA GLU A 19 9.25 1.21 -14.68
C GLU A 19 10.17 0.49 -15.66
N LYS A 20 11.36 0.10 -15.22
CA LYS A 20 12.31 -0.68 -16.03
C LYS A 20 12.20 -2.18 -15.78
N ASN A 21 11.17 -2.60 -15.03
CA ASN A 21 10.96 -3.99 -14.62
C ASN A 21 12.07 -4.54 -13.72
N GLU A 22 12.73 -3.66 -12.98
CA GLU A 22 13.73 -4.06 -11.98
C GLU A 22 13.07 -4.15 -10.60
N VAL A 23 13.39 -5.20 -9.86
CA VAL A 23 12.88 -5.38 -8.50
C VAL A 23 13.69 -4.50 -7.54
N LYS A 24 12.97 -3.69 -6.78
CA LYS A 24 13.55 -2.79 -5.78
C LYS A 24 13.05 -3.16 -4.39
N LYS A 25 13.79 -2.74 -3.38
CA LYS A 25 13.35 -2.87 -1.99
C LYS A 25 13.83 -1.68 -1.17
N ALA A 26 13.06 -1.31 -0.16
CA ALA A 26 13.43 -0.25 0.76
C ALA A 26 12.62 -0.36 2.05
N GLY A 27 13.19 0.12 3.13
CA GLY A 27 12.50 0.17 4.42
C GLY A 27 11.59 1.37 4.55
N THR A 28 10.75 1.34 5.56
CA THR A 28 9.83 2.43 5.89
C THR A 28 10.54 3.78 6.01
N GLY A 29 11.65 3.81 6.75
CA GLY A 29 12.40 5.05 6.94
C GLY A 29 12.86 5.65 5.62
N GLU A 30 13.42 4.82 4.74
CA GLU A 30 13.91 5.29 3.45
C GLU A 30 12.79 5.83 2.56
N LEU A 31 11.61 5.21 2.60
CA LEU A 31 10.48 5.59 1.75
C LEU A 31 9.69 6.79 2.29
N PHE A 32 9.54 6.90 3.61
CA PHE A 32 8.58 7.83 4.21
C PHE A 32 9.20 9.00 4.96
N ASP A 33 10.48 8.95 5.33
CA ASP A 33 11.10 10.01 6.15
C ASP A 33 11.03 11.38 5.47
N ASN A 34 10.77 12.38 6.31
CA ASN A 34 10.69 13.79 5.90
C ASN A 34 9.59 14.06 4.85
N LYS A 35 8.53 13.24 4.86
CA LYS A 35 7.43 13.37 3.92
C LYS A 35 6.09 13.22 4.62
N ASN A 36 5.07 13.84 4.03
CA ASN A 36 3.68 13.59 4.40
C ASN A 36 3.14 12.54 3.42
N ILE A 37 2.77 11.38 3.94
CA ILE A 37 2.43 10.20 3.15
C ILE A 37 1.00 9.78 3.43
N ILE A 38 0.27 9.43 2.37
CA ILE A 38 -0.94 8.63 2.51
C ILE A 38 -0.57 7.19 2.18
N LEU A 39 -0.82 6.29 3.13
CA LEU A 39 -0.58 4.87 2.95
C LEU A 39 -1.92 4.15 2.90
N ILE A 40 -2.16 3.45 1.79
CA ILE A 40 -3.34 2.63 1.59
C ILE A 40 -2.91 1.17 1.76
N GLY A 41 -3.57 0.45 2.68
CA GLY A 41 -3.32 -0.98 2.83
C GLY A 41 -4.47 -1.79 2.26
N MET A 42 -4.17 -2.83 1.51
CA MET A 42 -5.17 -3.68 0.87
C MET A 42 -4.81 -5.16 0.99
N PRO A 43 -5.83 -6.05 1.10
CA PRO A 43 -5.58 -7.49 1.20
C PRO A 43 -4.86 -8.08 0.00
N GLY A 44 -5.07 -7.50 -1.16
CA GLY A 44 -4.46 -7.97 -2.39
C GLY A 44 -5.04 -7.24 -3.58
N ALA A 45 -4.33 -7.37 -4.72
CA ALA A 45 -4.75 -6.80 -5.98
C ALA A 45 -6.05 -7.47 -6.45
N PHE A 46 -6.92 -6.70 -7.07
CA PHE A 46 -8.12 -7.19 -7.75
C PHE A 46 -9.18 -7.86 -6.88
N SER A 47 -9.05 -7.82 -5.55
CA SER A 47 -10.16 -8.25 -4.69
C SER A 47 -11.30 -7.23 -4.84
N PRO A 48 -12.59 -7.67 -4.79
CA PRO A 48 -13.70 -6.82 -5.24
C PRO A 48 -13.76 -5.41 -4.64
N THR A 49 -13.68 -5.28 -3.33
CA THR A 49 -13.77 -3.96 -2.70
C THR A 49 -12.56 -3.10 -3.01
N CYS A 50 -11.35 -3.68 -2.98
CA CYS A 50 -10.12 -2.95 -3.27
C CYS A 50 -10.10 -2.44 -4.71
N TYR A 51 -10.47 -3.29 -5.65
CA TYR A 51 -10.42 -2.99 -7.08
C TYR A 51 -11.54 -2.04 -7.51
N LYS A 52 -12.77 -2.24 -7.00
CA LYS A 52 -13.94 -1.50 -7.46
C LYS A 52 -14.18 -0.19 -6.73
N MET A 53 -13.77 -0.07 -5.48
CA MET A 53 -14.13 1.06 -4.64
C MET A 53 -12.94 1.77 -4.00
N HIS A 54 -12.11 1.05 -3.27
CA HIS A 54 -11.05 1.64 -2.45
C HIS A 54 -9.99 2.34 -3.31
N LEU A 55 -9.33 1.57 -4.16
CA LEU A 55 -8.27 2.11 -5.01
C LEU A 55 -8.78 3.17 -6.00
N PRO A 56 -9.90 2.96 -6.72
CA PRO A 56 -10.42 3.98 -7.62
C PRO A 56 -10.72 5.31 -6.96
N SER A 57 -11.20 5.32 -5.71
CA SER A 57 -11.47 6.57 -5.01
C SER A 57 -10.21 7.38 -4.78
N PHE A 58 -9.08 6.73 -4.48
CA PHE A 58 -7.79 7.39 -4.30
C PHE A 58 -7.18 7.84 -5.62
N ILE A 59 -7.35 7.05 -6.68
CA ILE A 59 -6.90 7.45 -8.03
C ILE A 59 -7.59 8.76 -8.42
N LYS A 60 -8.89 8.84 -8.21
CA LYS A 60 -9.70 10.01 -8.54
C LYS A 60 -9.28 11.25 -7.74
N SER A 61 -8.84 11.05 -6.49
CA SER A 61 -8.50 12.13 -5.57
C SER A 61 -7.00 12.41 -5.47
N ALA A 62 -6.16 11.69 -6.18
CA ALA A 62 -4.70 11.77 -6.02
C ALA A 62 -4.16 13.18 -6.20
N LYS A 63 -4.62 13.90 -7.23
CA LYS A 63 -4.18 15.26 -7.47
C LYS A 63 -4.57 16.19 -6.32
N LYS A 64 -5.80 16.03 -5.81
CA LYS A 64 -6.30 16.84 -4.71
C LYS A 64 -5.47 16.65 -3.45
N PHE A 65 -5.05 15.42 -3.14
CA PHE A 65 -4.20 15.16 -2.00
C PHE A 65 -2.84 15.85 -2.15
N LYS A 66 -2.26 15.81 -3.34
CA LYS A 66 -0.98 16.49 -3.60
C LYS A 66 -1.12 18.00 -3.44
N ASP A 67 -2.22 18.57 -3.90
CA ASP A 67 -2.50 20.01 -3.74
C ASP A 67 -2.65 20.39 -2.26
N LEU A 68 -3.04 19.45 -1.41
CA LEU A 68 -3.19 19.65 0.03
C LEU A 68 -1.90 19.41 0.83
N GLY A 69 -0.79 19.16 0.16
CA GLY A 69 0.50 19.01 0.83
C GLY A 69 0.96 17.57 1.05
N ILE A 70 0.28 16.59 0.46
CA ILE A 70 0.73 15.20 0.50
C ILE A 70 1.85 15.01 -0.50
N ASP A 71 3.00 14.54 -0.03
CA ASP A 71 4.18 14.36 -0.88
C ASP A 71 4.07 13.13 -1.74
N GLU A 72 3.60 12.00 -1.17
CA GLU A 72 3.45 10.76 -1.92
C GLU A 72 2.28 9.94 -1.40
N ILE A 73 1.71 9.13 -2.28
CA ILE A 73 0.66 8.16 -1.96
C ILE A 73 1.19 6.78 -2.29
N PHE A 74 1.22 5.91 -1.29
CA PHE A 74 1.63 4.52 -1.44
C PHE A 74 0.44 3.59 -1.23
N CYS A 75 0.39 2.51 -1.99
CA CYS A 75 -0.56 1.43 -1.79
C CYS A 75 0.22 0.15 -1.54
N VAL A 76 0.03 -0.48 -0.38
CA VAL A 76 0.71 -1.73 -0.05
C VAL A 76 -0.24 -2.90 -0.23
N LEU A 77 0.22 -3.92 -0.96
CA LEU A 77 -0.52 -5.14 -1.26
C LEU A 77 0.20 -6.35 -0.68
N VAL A 78 -0.56 -7.35 -0.28
CA VAL A 78 -0.01 -8.68 0.05
C VAL A 78 -0.03 -9.52 -1.22
N ASN A 79 0.91 -9.24 -2.10
CA ASN A 79 1.09 -9.93 -3.38
C ASN A 79 2.57 -9.90 -3.75
N ASP A 80 2.95 -10.59 -4.81
CA ASP A 80 4.29 -10.47 -5.37
C ASP A 80 4.41 -9.19 -6.21
N VAL A 81 5.64 -8.85 -6.58
CA VAL A 81 5.91 -7.60 -7.32
C VAL A 81 5.32 -7.58 -8.73
N TYR A 82 5.15 -8.74 -9.34
CA TYR A 82 4.61 -8.84 -10.70
C TYR A 82 3.12 -8.52 -10.73
N VAL A 83 2.36 -9.10 -9.81
CA VAL A 83 0.93 -8.81 -9.67
C VAL A 83 0.74 -7.34 -9.29
N ALA A 84 1.56 -6.82 -8.38
CA ALA A 84 1.47 -5.42 -7.96
C ALA A 84 1.71 -4.46 -9.11
N LYS A 85 2.68 -4.75 -9.97
CA LYS A 85 2.97 -3.89 -11.12
C LYS A 85 1.79 -3.85 -12.10
N VAL A 86 1.23 -5.01 -12.43
CA VAL A 86 0.07 -5.07 -13.31
C VAL A 86 -1.13 -4.36 -12.69
N CYS A 87 -1.31 -4.50 -11.38
CA CYS A 87 -2.38 -3.79 -10.68
C CYS A 87 -2.23 -2.28 -10.84
N GLY A 88 -1.04 -1.74 -10.63
CA GLY A 88 -0.79 -0.31 -10.78
C GLY A 88 -1.05 0.19 -12.18
N GLU A 89 -0.63 -0.57 -13.19
CA GLU A 89 -0.80 -0.20 -14.59
C GLU A 89 -2.24 -0.32 -15.05
N SER A 90 -2.88 -1.46 -14.77
CA SER A 90 -4.22 -1.74 -15.29
C SER A 90 -5.32 -0.90 -14.62
N THR A 91 -5.12 -0.49 -13.37
CA THR A 91 -6.10 0.34 -12.65
C THR A 91 -5.94 1.83 -12.90
N GLY A 92 -4.79 2.25 -13.43
CA GLY A 92 -4.46 3.66 -13.57
C GLY A 92 -3.79 4.25 -12.33
N ALA A 93 -3.52 3.45 -11.31
CA ALA A 93 -2.89 3.94 -10.07
C ALA A 93 -1.50 4.52 -10.32
N THR A 94 -0.68 3.80 -11.06
CA THR A 94 0.69 4.26 -11.39
C THR A 94 0.65 5.56 -12.18
N LYS A 95 -0.24 5.66 -13.16
CA LYS A 95 -0.41 6.88 -13.95
C LYS A 95 -0.86 8.06 -13.10
N ALA A 96 -1.67 7.80 -12.07
CA ALA A 96 -2.13 8.83 -11.14
C ALA A 96 -1.06 9.24 -10.12
N GLY A 97 0.08 8.59 -10.11
CA GLY A 97 1.17 8.89 -9.18
C GLY A 97 1.13 8.10 -7.87
N ILE A 98 0.26 7.10 -7.78
CA ILE A 98 0.21 6.20 -6.61
C ILE A 98 1.26 5.11 -6.81
N LYS A 99 2.14 4.97 -5.83
CA LYS A 99 3.20 3.96 -5.88
C LYS A 99 2.71 2.67 -5.23
N ILE A 100 2.74 1.57 -5.99
CA ILE A 100 2.33 0.27 -5.50
C ILE A 100 3.56 -0.47 -4.96
N ILE A 101 3.50 -0.83 -3.69
CA ILE A 101 4.55 -1.59 -3.02
C ILE A 101 3.96 -2.86 -2.43
N THR A 102 4.80 -3.83 -2.08
CA THR A 102 4.33 -5.13 -1.62
C THR A 102 4.89 -5.52 -0.28
N ASP A 103 4.08 -6.27 0.47
CA ASP A 103 4.45 -6.94 1.71
C ASP A 103 4.06 -8.43 1.55
N PRO A 104 4.81 -9.19 0.73
CA PRO A 104 4.39 -10.53 0.34
C PRO A 104 4.33 -11.53 1.48
N LEU A 105 5.09 -11.31 2.55
CA LEU A 105 5.12 -12.20 3.72
C LEU A 105 4.20 -11.74 4.85
N SER A 106 3.40 -10.70 4.62
CA SER A 106 2.47 -10.17 5.61
C SER A 106 3.14 -9.68 6.89
N ILE A 107 4.36 -9.17 6.78
CA ILE A 107 5.11 -8.67 7.94
C ILE A 107 4.47 -7.40 8.50
N LEU A 108 4.05 -6.49 7.61
CA LEU A 108 3.35 -5.28 8.04
C LEU A 108 2.00 -5.63 8.70
N ALA A 109 1.25 -6.56 8.09
CA ALA A 109 -0.04 -6.98 8.63
C ALA A 109 0.11 -7.56 10.03
N GLU A 110 1.09 -8.41 10.23
CA GLU A 110 1.38 -9.00 11.53
C GLU A 110 1.82 -7.93 12.53
N THR A 111 2.72 -7.05 12.12
CA THR A 111 3.26 -6.00 13.00
C THR A 111 2.18 -5.03 13.48
N LEU A 112 1.26 -4.65 12.59
CA LEU A 112 0.16 -3.74 12.94
C LEU A 112 -1.02 -4.45 13.61
N ASP A 113 -1.00 -5.78 13.68
CA ASP A 113 -2.13 -6.59 14.14
C ASP A 113 -3.35 -6.38 13.24
N PHE A 114 -3.12 -6.31 11.94
CA PHE A 114 -4.14 -6.17 10.90
C PHE A 114 -4.24 -7.40 9.99
N GLU A 115 -3.66 -8.51 10.43
CA GLU A 115 -3.67 -9.74 9.64
C GLU A 115 -5.02 -10.45 9.72
N PHE A 116 -5.48 -10.98 8.59
CA PHE A 116 -6.68 -11.81 8.56
C PHE A 116 -6.56 -12.89 7.49
N THR A 117 -7.41 -13.92 7.62
CA THR A 117 -7.44 -15.04 6.68
C THR A 117 -8.89 -15.40 6.36
N VAL A 118 -9.20 -15.55 5.07
CA VAL A 118 -10.50 -16.04 4.60
C VAL A 118 -10.23 -17.22 3.67
N MET A 119 -10.32 -18.43 4.20
CA MET A 119 -9.96 -19.67 3.48
C MET A 119 -10.78 -19.87 2.22
N GLY A 120 -12.08 -19.57 2.26
CA GLY A 120 -12.98 -19.80 1.12
C GLY A 120 -12.60 -19.03 -0.15
N THR A 121 -11.89 -17.93 0.00
CA THR A 121 -11.43 -17.11 -1.14
C THR A 121 -9.93 -17.21 -1.38
N GLY A 122 -9.22 -18.02 -0.57
CA GLY A 122 -7.77 -18.13 -0.69
C GLY A 122 -6.99 -16.92 -0.17
N LEU A 123 -7.61 -16.09 0.62
CA LEU A 123 -6.92 -14.95 1.25
C LEU A 123 -6.23 -15.43 2.52
N LEU A 124 -4.96 -15.74 2.41
CA LEU A 124 -4.15 -16.24 3.54
C LEU A 124 -3.23 -15.16 4.06
N ARG A 125 -3.31 -14.88 5.38
CA ARG A 125 -2.45 -13.92 6.06
C ARG A 125 -2.40 -12.59 5.32
N ARG A 126 -3.56 -12.00 5.08
CA ARG A 126 -3.67 -10.76 4.31
C ARG A 126 -3.79 -9.55 5.23
N LEU A 127 -3.49 -8.38 4.67
CA LEU A 127 -3.58 -7.10 5.36
C LEU A 127 -5.02 -6.59 5.30
N GLN A 128 -5.59 -6.23 6.45
CA GLN A 128 -6.90 -5.58 6.48
C GLN A 128 -6.82 -4.25 5.74
N ARG A 129 -7.91 -3.88 5.09
CA ARG A 129 -8.00 -2.62 4.37
C ARG A 129 -7.89 -1.45 5.33
N PHE A 130 -7.01 -0.51 5.05
CA PHE A 130 -6.89 0.71 5.85
C PHE A 130 -6.35 1.86 5.03
N THR A 131 -6.48 3.05 5.59
CA THR A 131 -5.84 4.26 5.06
C THR A 131 -5.22 4.99 6.25
N ALA A 132 -3.98 5.39 6.12
CA ALA A 132 -3.27 6.10 7.17
C ALA A 132 -2.58 7.34 6.61
N LEU A 133 -2.55 8.40 7.42
CA LEU A 133 -1.74 9.57 7.16
C LEU A 133 -0.48 9.44 8.00
N ILE A 134 0.66 9.42 7.35
CA ILE A 134 1.96 9.33 8.02
C ILE A 134 2.66 10.67 7.85
N LYS A 135 2.93 11.32 8.95
CA LYS A 135 3.64 12.61 8.97
C LYS A 135 5.04 12.43 9.47
N ASP A 136 5.92 13.21 8.92
CA ASP A 136 7.29 13.28 9.39
C ASP A 136 7.36 13.79 10.83
#